data_7e168475fb79a6b6d7144412d627b073
#
_entry.id   7e168475fb79a6b6d7144412d627b073
#
_cell.length_a   1.000
_cell.length_b   1.000
_cell.length_c   1.000
_cell.angle_alpha   90.00
_cell.angle_beta   90.00
_cell.angle_gamma   90.00
#
_symmetry.space_group_name_H-M   'P 1'
#
loop_
_entity.id
_entity.type
_entity.pdbx_description
1 polymer ?
#
loop_
_entity_poly.entity_id
_entity_poly.type
_entity_poly.pdbx_seq_one_letter_code
_entity_poly.pdbx_strand_id
1 'polypeptide(L)'
;ILPILRGRDVIAQAQSGTGKTATFSISMLKTIDVSLRETQALVLSPTRELATQIQSVVLALGDYMNVQCHACIGGTSIGEDIRKLEYGQHIVSGTPGRVFDMIRRRHLRTKNIKMLIMDESDELLNMGFKDQIYDIYRYLPPATQVVLVSATLPHDVLEITTKFMTDPVRILVKRDELTLEGIKQFFVAVEKEDWKFDTLCDLYDTLTITQAVIFCNTRRKVDWLTDLSLIH
;
A
#
# COMPACT_ATOMS: atom_id res chain seq x y z
N ILE A 1 -3.06 -6.36 15.69
CA ILE A 1 -4.51 -6.11 15.85
C ILE A 1 -4.79 -5.41 17.18
N LEU A 2 -4.45 -6.01 18.35
CA LEU A 2 -4.84 -5.46 19.66
C LEU A 2 -4.45 -3.99 19.90
N PRO A 3 -3.23 -3.50 19.58
CA PRO A 3 -2.91 -2.09 19.74
C PRO A 3 -3.81 -1.17 18.92
N ILE A 4 -4.15 -1.56 17.68
CA ILE A 4 -5.05 -0.81 16.82
C ILE A 4 -6.45 -0.74 17.44
N LEU A 5 -6.99 -1.86 17.92
CA LEU A 5 -8.30 -1.90 18.58
C LEU A 5 -8.38 -1.09 19.88
N ARG A 6 -7.23 -0.84 20.51
CA ARG A 6 -7.12 0.02 21.71
C ARG A 6 -6.98 1.51 21.37
N GLY A 7 -7.12 1.87 20.09
CA GLY A 7 -7.04 3.26 19.64
C GLY A 7 -5.61 3.85 19.65
N ARG A 8 -4.56 3.00 19.75
CA ARG A 8 -3.18 3.48 19.72
C ARG A 8 -2.69 3.65 18.30
N ASP A 9 -1.90 4.68 18.06
CA ASP A 9 -1.11 4.78 16.83
C ASP A 9 -0.13 3.62 16.75
N VAL A 10 0.08 3.06 15.55
CA VAL A 10 0.88 1.86 15.36
C VAL A 10 1.82 2.01 14.18
N ILE A 11 3.08 1.68 14.41
CA ILE A 11 4.08 1.46 13.35
C ILE A 11 4.35 -0.04 13.30
N ALA A 12 3.97 -0.67 12.20
CA ALA A 12 4.17 -2.10 12.00
C ALA A 12 5.12 -2.34 10.82
N GLN A 13 6.29 -2.86 11.13
CA GLN A 13 7.22 -3.37 10.14
C GLN A 13 6.99 -4.86 9.98
N ALA A 14 6.72 -5.30 8.75
CA ALA A 14 6.59 -6.72 8.44
C ALA A 14 6.86 -6.95 6.95
N GLN A 15 7.44 -8.10 6.65
CA GLN A 15 7.76 -8.49 5.27
C GLN A 15 6.49 -8.70 4.43
N SER A 16 6.64 -8.74 3.11
CA SER A 16 5.54 -9.10 2.20
C SER A 16 5.04 -10.52 2.50
N GLY A 17 3.73 -10.77 2.33
CA GLY A 17 3.12 -12.09 2.56
C GLY A 17 2.88 -12.48 4.02
N THR A 18 3.23 -11.63 5.01
CA THR A 18 3.06 -11.94 6.44
C THR A 18 1.67 -11.63 7.01
N GLY A 19 0.73 -11.22 6.17
CA GLY A 19 -0.65 -10.92 6.59
C GLY A 19 -0.91 -9.47 7.02
N LYS A 20 -0.06 -8.51 6.61
CA LYS A 20 -0.25 -7.08 6.90
C LYS A 20 -1.64 -6.58 6.55
N THR A 21 -2.07 -6.84 5.29
CA THR A 21 -3.38 -6.39 4.78
C THR A 21 -4.53 -6.98 5.59
N ALA A 22 -4.51 -8.26 5.90
CA ALA A 22 -5.52 -8.89 6.75
C ALA A 22 -5.55 -8.29 8.16
N THR A 23 -4.39 -8.02 8.73
CA THR A 23 -4.27 -7.46 10.10
C THR A 23 -4.96 -6.10 10.21
N PHE A 24 -4.68 -5.15 9.33
CA PHE A 24 -5.34 -3.85 9.41
C PHE A 24 -6.79 -3.89 8.92
N SER A 25 -7.12 -4.74 7.94
CA SER A 25 -8.50 -4.90 7.48
C SER A 25 -9.42 -5.42 8.59
N ILE A 26 -9.00 -6.44 9.34
CA ILE A 26 -9.74 -6.93 10.52
C ILE A 26 -9.88 -5.82 11.56
N SER A 27 -8.82 -5.04 11.79
CA SER A 27 -8.86 -3.96 12.75
C SER A 27 -9.84 -2.86 12.35
N MET A 28 -9.86 -2.46 11.07
CA MET A 28 -10.85 -1.52 10.54
C MET A 28 -12.28 -2.04 10.70
N LEU A 29 -12.55 -3.26 10.25
CA LEU A 29 -13.87 -3.89 10.31
C LEU A 29 -14.41 -3.98 11.74
N LYS A 30 -13.53 -4.17 12.73
CA LYS A 30 -13.91 -4.17 14.16
C LYS A 30 -14.16 -2.77 14.74
N THR A 31 -13.66 -1.72 14.10
CA THR A 31 -13.71 -0.35 14.63
C THR A 31 -14.85 0.47 14.01
N ILE A 32 -15.25 0.15 12.76
CA ILE A 32 -16.32 0.87 12.06
C ILE A 32 -17.71 0.51 12.60
N ASP A 33 -18.61 1.47 12.48
CA ASP A 33 -20.05 1.29 12.68
C ASP A 33 -20.73 1.18 11.32
N VAL A 34 -21.21 0.00 10.95
CA VAL A 34 -21.85 -0.26 9.66
C VAL A 34 -23.24 0.37 9.52
N SER A 35 -23.84 0.83 10.62
CA SER A 35 -25.08 1.57 10.57
C SER A 35 -24.90 3.03 10.10
N LEU A 36 -23.70 3.57 10.26
CA LEU A 36 -23.30 4.90 9.84
C LEU A 36 -22.70 4.87 8.43
N ARG A 37 -23.47 5.22 7.41
CA ARG A 37 -23.03 5.27 6.00
C ARG A 37 -22.15 6.50 5.70
N GLU A 38 -21.05 6.60 6.41
CA GLU A 38 -20.03 7.65 6.25
C GLU A 38 -18.65 7.01 6.27
N THR A 39 -17.66 7.64 5.65
CA THR A 39 -16.29 7.13 5.65
C THR A 39 -15.67 7.26 7.04
N GLN A 40 -15.28 6.12 7.61
CA GLN A 40 -14.75 6.00 8.97
C GLN A 40 -13.30 5.51 8.99
N ALA A 41 -12.85 4.86 7.91
CA ALA A 41 -11.45 4.47 7.74
C ALA A 41 -10.98 4.80 6.33
N LEU A 42 -9.75 5.28 6.23
CA LEU A 42 -9.07 5.63 4.99
C LEU A 42 -7.76 4.86 4.90
N VAL A 43 -7.53 4.18 3.79
CA VAL A 43 -6.27 3.47 3.49
C VAL A 43 -5.59 4.14 2.30
N LEU A 44 -4.36 4.58 2.47
CA LEU A 44 -3.53 5.11 1.40
C LEU A 44 -2.52 4.05 0.94
N SER A 45 -2.44 3.85 -0.36
CA SER A 45 -1.57 2.86 -1.01
C SER A 45 -0.81 3.51 -2.17
N PRO A 46 0.42 3.06 -2.49
CA PRO A 46 1.23 3.65 -3.55
C PRO A 46 0.67 3.40 -4.94
N THR A 47 0.03 2.26 -5.16
CA THR A 47 -0.46 1.84 -6.48
C THR A 47 -1.96 1.59 -6.51
N ARG A 48 -2.53 1.68 -7.72
CA ARG A 48 -3.96 1.41 -7.97
C ARG A 48 -4.31 -0.05 -7.69
N GLU A 49 -3.42 -0.93 -8.10
CA GLU A 49 -3.54 -2.39 -7.95
C GLU A 49 -3.63 -2.76 -6.48
N LEU A 50 -2.75 -2.21 -5.64
CA LEU A 50 -2.77 -2.45 -4.20
C LEU A 50 -4.04 -1.90 -3.54
N ALA A 51 -4.47 -0.69 -3.91
CA ALA A 51 -5.71 -0.11 -3.40
C ALA A 51 -6.94 -0.98 -3.74
N THR A 52 -6.99 -1.53 -4.96
CA THR A 52 -8.06 -2.43 -5.40
C THR A 52 -7.99 -3.79 -4.67
N GLN A 53 -6.78 -4.31 -4.47
CA GLN A 53 -6.57 -5.54 -3.70
C GLN A 53 -7.05 -5.39 -2.26
N ILE A 54 -6.74 -4.26 -1.61
CA ILE A 54 -7.21 -3.97 -0.25
C ILE A 54 -8.74 -3.90 -0.20
N GLN A 55 -9.39 -3.23 -1.16
CA GLN A 55 -10.85 -3.24 -1.29
C GLN A 55 -11.40 -4.66 -1.33
N SER A 56 -10.83 -5.51 -2.18
CA SER A 56 -11.27 -6.91 -2.33
C SER A 56 -11.13 -7.69 -1.02
N VAL A 57 -10.01 -7.53 -0.31
CA VAL A 57 -9.77 -8.17 0.99
C VAL A 57 -10.77 -7.68 2.05
N VAL A 58 -11.00 -6.37 2.11
CA VAL A 58 -11.96 -5.78 3.06
C VAL A 58 -13.37 -6.28 2.82
N LEU A 59 -13.81 -6.32 1.55
CA LEU A 59 -15.14 -6.82 1.19
C LEU A 59 -15.28 -8.31 1.48
N ALA A 60 -14.26 -9.12 1.18
CA ALA A 60 -14.28 -10.55 1.48
C ALA A 60 -14.34 -10.84 2.99
N LEU A 61 -13.55 -10.12 3.81
CA LEU A 61 -13.58 -10.27 5.27
C LEU A 61 -14.86 -9.72 5.90
N GLY A 62 -15.45 -8.69 5.29
CA GLY A 62 -16.66 -8.02 5.76
C GLY A 62 -17.95 -8.50 5.11
N ASP A 63 -17.94 -9.64 4.40
CA ASP A 63 -19.07 -10.14 3.59
C ASP A 63 -20.39 -10.22 4.38
N TYR A 64 -20.32 -10.73 5.60
CA TYR A 64 -21.49 -10.83 6.49
C TYR A 64 -21.79 -9.57 7.32
N MET A 65 -21.02 -8.49 7.13
CA MET A 65 -21.17 -7.24 7.91
C MET A 65 -21.94 -6.15 7.15
N ASN A 66 -22.28 -6.37 5.88
CA ASN A 66 -22.87 -5.35 5.01
C ASN A 66 -21.98 -4.08 4.89
N VAL A 67 -20.67 -4.25 4.93
CA VAL A 67 -19.70 -3.16 4.80
C VAL A 67 -19.63 -2.68 3.36
N GLN A 68 -19.48 -1.37 3.20
CA GLN A 68 -19.21 -0.73 1.90
C GLN A 68 -17.77 -0.25 1.87
N CYS A 69 -17.03 -0.66 0.85
CA CYS A 69 -15.64 -0.25 0.62
C CYS A 69 -15.44 0.14 -0.83
N HIS A 70 -14.83 1.31 -1.08
CA HIS A 70 -14.55 1.80 -2.42
C HIS A 70 -13.06 2.02 -2.66
N ALA A 71 -12.56 1.59 -3.84
CA ALA A 71 -11.21 1.89 -4.30
C ALA A 71 -11.19 3.22 -5.06
N CYS A 72 -10.70 4.27 -4.43
CA CYS A 72 -10.60 5.62 -4.96
C CYS A 72 -9.23 5.80 -5.66
N ILE A 73 -9.17 5.54 -6.97
CA ILE A 73 -7.92 5.45 -7.74
C ILE A 73 -7.95 6.31 -9.01
N GLY A 74 -6.78 6.81 -9.44
CA GLY A 74 -6.64 7.52 -10.70
C GLY A 74 -6.85 6.60 -11.92
N GLY A 75 -7.23 7.18 -13.06
CA GLY A 75 -7.44 6.42 -14.31
C GLY A 75 -8.82 5.78 -14.45
N THR A 76 -9.66 5.84 -13.42
CA THR A 76 -11.08 5.48 -13.46
C THR A 76 -11.96 6.73 -13.62
N SER A 77 -13.25 6.52 -13.93
CA SER A 77 -14.21 7.61 -14.04
C SER A 77 -14.37 8.37 -12.71
N ILE A 78 -14.15 9.68 -12.74
CA ILE A 78 -14.37 10.56 -11.57
C ILE A 78 -15.84 10.54 -11.16
N GLY A 79 -16.76 10.51 -12.13
CA GLY A 79 -18.21 10.46 -11.86
C GLY A 79 -18.64 9.19 -11.12
N GLU A 80 -17.96 8.08 -11.38
CA GLU A 80 -18.21 6.84 -10.63
C GLU A 80 -17.72 6.94 -9.19
N ASP A 81 -16.53 7.48 -8.96
CA ASP A 81 -16.03 7.72 -7.61
C ASP A 81 -16.99 8.63 -6.82
N ILE A 82 -17.42 9.73 -7.44
CA ILE A 82 -18.37 10.67 -6.82
C ILE A 82 -19.65 9.94 -6.41
N ARG A 83 -20.27 9.20 -7.34
CA ARG A 83 -21.52 8.47 -7.07
C ARG A 83 -21.34 7.45 -5.93
N LYS A 84 -20.22 6.71 -5.91
CA LYS A 84 -19.93 5.73 -4.86
C LYS A 84 -19.73 6.41 -3.49
N LEU A 85 -18.96 7.50 -3.45
CA LEU A 85 -18.71 8.26 -2.22
C LEU A 85 -19.99 8.91 -1.68
N GLU A 86 -20.83 9.46 -2.55
CA GLU A 86 -22.12 10.06 -2.15
C GLU A 86 -23.14 9.02 -1.67
N TYR A 87 -23.11 7.80 -2.20
CA TYR A 87 -23.92 6.70 -1.68
C TYR A 87 -23.56 6.33 -0.24
N GLY A 88 -22.33 6.62 0.17
CA GLY A 88 -21.80 6.36 1.50
C GLY A 88 -20.95 5.08 1.53
N GLN A 89 -19.67 5.26 1.81
CA GLN A 89 -18.68 4.20 1.96
C GLN A 89 -18.16 4.22 3.39
N HIS A 90 -18.11 3.07 4.05
CA HIS A 90 -17.55 2.95 5.40
C HIS A 90 -16.02 3.02 5.39
N ILE A 91 -15.41 2.45 4.34
CA ILE A 91 -13.97 2.38 4.14
C ILE A 91 -13.65 2.86 2.72
N VAL A 92 -12.63 3.69 2.60
CA VAL A 92 -12.06 4.09 1.31
C VAL A 92 -10.60 3.63 1.27
N SER A 93 -10.26 2.85 0.24
CA SER A 93 -8.88 2.54 -0.10
C SER A 93 -8.50 3.35 -1.34
N GLY A 94 -7.31 3.96 -1.40
CA GLY A 94 -6.99 4.73 -2.60
C GLY A 94 -5.54 5.20 -2.70
N THR A 95 -5.23 5.75 -3.87
CA THR A 95 -3.96 6.44 -4.09
C THR A 95 -4.07 7.90 -3.65
N PRO A 96 -3.00 8.48 -3.05
CA PRO A 96 -3.08 9.80 -2.43
C PRO A 96 -3.63 10.90 -3.35
N GLY A 97 -3.20 10.94 -4.61
CA GLY A 97 -3.64 11.99 -5.54
C GLY A 97 -5.16 12.00 -5.80
N ARG A 98 -5.78 10.82 -6.03
CA ARG A 98 -7.24 10.74 -6.24
C ARG A 98 -8.01 10.96 -4.94
N VAL A 99 -7.54 10.42 -3.84
CA VAL A 99 -8.14 10.62 -2.51
C VAL A 99 -8.15 12.11 -2.17
N PHE A 100 -7.03 12.79 -2.33
CA PHE A 100 -6.93 14.24 -2.09
C PHE A 100 -7.87 15.05 -3.00
N ASP A 101 -7.96 14.71 -4.30
CA ASP A 101 -8.89 15.37 -5.22
C ASP A 101 -10.36 15.23 -4.75
N MET A 102 -10.76 14.04 -4.31
CA MET A 102 -12.12 13.81 -3.79
C MET A 102 -12.39 14.54 -2.46
N ILE A 103 -11.40 14.66 -1.59
CA ILE A 103 -11.51 15.46 -0.37
C ILE A 103 -11.66 16.95 -0.73
N ARG A 104 -10.78 17.47 -1.59
CA ARG A 104 -10.77 18.88 -1.99
C ARG A 104 -12.08 19.28 -2.69
N ARG A 105 -12.66 18.40 -3.50
CA ARG A 105 -13.97 18.59 -4.15
C ARG A 105 -15.14 18.34 -3.22
N ARG A 106 -14.91 17.94 -1.95
CA ARG A 106 -15.93 17.68 -0.92
C ARG A 106 -16.83 16.46 -1.20
N HIS A 107 -16.43 15.55 -2.10
CA HIS A 107 -17.13 14.29 -2.33
C HIS A 107 -16.73 13.22 -1.32
N LEU A 108 -15.47 13.20 -0.87
CA LEU A 108 -15.02 12.39 0.26
C LEU A 108 -15.07 13.24 1.53
N ARG A 109 -16.06 12.96 2.39
CA ARG A 109 -16.22 13.64 3.67
C ARG A 109 -15.32 13.04 4.73
N THR A 110 -14.50 13.86 5.37
CA THR A 110 -13.48 13.39 6.33
C THR A 110 -13.96 13.42 7.79
N LYS A 111 -15.08 14.06 8.08
CA LYS A 111 -15.56 14.33 9.45
C LYS A 111 -15.63 13.10 10.36
N ASN A 112 -15.99 11.95 9.82
CA ASN A 112 -16.18 10.72 10.57
C ASN A 112 -15.02 9.73 10.45
N ILE A 113 -13.92 10.13 9.80
CA ILE A 113 -12.72 9.27 9.68
C ILE A 113 -12.06 9.16 11.05
N LYS A 114 -12.01 7.92 11.56
CA LYS A 114 -11.43 7.56 12.85
C LYS A 114 -10.04 6.97 12.70
N MET A 115 -9.73 6.43 11.51
CA MET A 115 -8.51 5.69 11.25
C MET A 115 -7.94 6.04 9.88
N LEU A 116 -6.65 6.38 9.84
CA LEU A 116 -5.84 6.51 8.63
C LEU A 116 -4.80 5.39 8.63
N ILE A 117 -4.79 4.60 7.57
CA ILE A 117 -3.78 3.57 7.34
C ILE A 117 -2.91 3.98 6.15
N MET A 118 -1.61 3.87 6.30
CA MET A 118 -0.64 4.03 5.23
C MET A 118 0.03 2.67 5.00
N ASP A 119 -0.34 2.01 3.91
CA ASP A 119 0.24 0.72 3.52
C ASP A 119 1.38 0.93 2.53
N GLU A 120 2.44 0.11 2.64
CA GLU A 120 3.70 0.25 1.89
C GLU A 120 4.22 1.69 1.94
N SER A 121 4.40 2.20 3.17
CA SER A 121 4.69 3.62 3.42
C SER A 121 6.03 4.07 2.86
N ASP A 122 7.02 3.18 2.78
CA ASP A 122 8.29 3.40 2.10
C ASP A 122 8.09 3.68 0.61
N GLU A 123 7.25 2.89 -0.06
CA GLU A 123 6.96 3.07 -1.47
C GLU A 123 6.08 4.31 -1.74
N LEU A 124 5.12 4.61 -0.85
CA LEU A 124 4.34 5.85 -0.92
C LEU A 124 5.24 7.09 -0.98
N LEU A 125 6.32 7.11 -0.20
CA LEU A 125 7.27 8.22 -0.18
C LEU A 125 8.20 8.21 -1.38
N ASN A 126 8.68 7.03 -1.79
CA ASN A 126 9.51 6.87 -2.98
C ASN A 126 8.81 7.36 -4.26
N MET A 127 7.49 7.18 -4.34
CA MET A 127 6.67 7.68 -5.45
C MET A 127 6.35 9.18 -5.37
N GLY A 128 6.82 9.89 -4.36
CA GLY A 128 6.67 11.34 -4.22
C GLY A 128 5.32 11.79 -3.66
N PHE A 129 4.57 10.92 -2.98
CA PHE A 129 3.27 11.26 -2.40
C PHE A 129 3.33 11.99 -1.05
N LYS A 130 4.52 12.40 -0.60
CA LYS A 130 4.72 13.03 0.72
C LYS A 130 3.78 14.22 0.92
N ASP A 131 3.73 15.15 -0.02
CA ASP A 131 2.91 16.37 0.10
C ASP A 131 1.41 16.06 0.10
N GLN A 132 0.95 15.16 -0.76
CA GLN A 132 -0.45 14.74 -0.80
C GLN A 132 -0.88 14.05 0.51
N ILE A 133 0.00 13.25 1.11
CA ILE A 133 -0.27 12.61 2.41
C ILE A 133 -0.41 13.67 3.51
N TYR A 134 0.47 14.67 3.53
CA TYR A 134 0.37 15.81 4.44
C TYR A 134 -0.94 16.58 4.25
N ASP A 135 -1.29 16.87 3.03
CA ASP A 135 -2.52 17.59 2.70
C ASP A 135 -3.76 16.78 3.13
N ILE A 136 -3.81 15.48 2.84
CA ILE A 136 -4.89 14.60 3.29
C ILE A 136 -5.01 14.64 4.83
N TYR A 137 -3.90 14.44 5.54
CA TYR A 137 -3.86 14.40 7.00
C TYR A 137 -4.44 15.68 7.63
N ARG A 138 -4.17 16.85 7.04
CA ARG A 138 -4.70 18.16 7.51
C ARG A 138 -6.21 18.27 7.43
N TYR A 139 -6.88 17.50 6.58
CA TYR A 139 -8.34 17.45 6.47
C TYR A 139 -8.98 16.44 7.42
N LEU A 140 -8.19 15.60 8.09
CA LEU A 140 -8.73 14.59 9.02
C LEU A 140 -9.00 15.18 10.40
N PRO A 141 -9.92 14.58 11.17
CA PRO A 141 -10.14 14.98 12.57
C PRO A 141 -8.86 14.81 13.39
N PRO A 142 -8.59 15.72 14.36
CA PRO A 142 -7.38 15.64 15.21
C PRO A 142 -7.23 14.33 16.00
N ALA A 143 -8.34 13.66 16.28
CA ALA A 143 -8.37 12.38 17.01
C ALA A 143 -8.23 11.16 16.10
N THR A 144 -7.94 11.35 14.78
CA THR A 144 -7.76 10.24 13.86
C THR A 144 -6.55 9.40 14.25
N GLN A 145 -6.79 8.11 14.51
CA GLN A 145 -5.73 7.13 14.75
C GLN A 145 -4.94 6.89 13.46
N VAL A 146 -3.61 6.82 13.56
CA VAL A 146 -2.72 6.56 12.43
C VAL A 146 -2.05 5.21 12.56
N VAL A 147 -2.15 4.39 11.52
CA VAL A 147 -1.51 3.09 11.42
C VAL A 147 -0.60 3.09 10.20
N LEU A 148 0.68 2.94 10.43
CA LEU A 148 1.69 2.86 9.39
C LEU A 148 2.19 1.43 9.25
N VAL A 149 2.14 0.92 8.03
CA VAL A 149 2.58 -0.44 7.70
C VAL A 149 3.61 -0.37 6.58
N SER A 150 4.76 -1.01 6.77
CA SER A 150 5.84 -0.97 5.79
C SER A 150 6.76 -2.18 5.92
N ALA A 151 7.42 -2.56 4.83
CA ALA A 151 8.49 -3.56 4.88
C ALA A 151 9.79 -2.95 5.41
N THR A 152 10.05 -1.69 5.07
CA THR A 152 11.24 -0.94 5.50
C THR A 152 10.85 0.35 6.22
N LEU A 153 11.72 0.89 7.06
CA LEU A 153 11.52 2.14 7.79
C LEU A 153 12.70 3.10 7.56
N PRO A 154 12.85 3.64 6.34
CA PRO A 154 13.85 4.66 6.07
C PRO A 154 13.55 5.95 6.85
N HIS A 155 14.52 6.87 6.88
CA HIS A 155 14.42 8.12 7.64
C HIS A 155 13.17 8.93 7.31
N ASP A 156 12.79 9.01 6.04
CA ASP A 156 11.64 9.79 5.60
C ASP A 156 10.31 9.22 6.15
N VAL A 157 10.19 7.90 6.25
CA VAL A 157 9.04 7.25 6.90
C VAL A 157 9.00 7.60 8.37
N LEU A 158 10.15 7.58 9.06
CA LEU A 158 10.23 7.96 10.47
C LEU A 158 9.88 9.44 10.70
N GLU A 159 10.24 10.33 9.77
CA GLU A 159 9.85 11.75 9.84
C GLU A 159 8.31 11.91 9.83
N ILE A 160 7.61 11.18 8.95
CA ILE A 160 6.15 11.18 8.93
C ILE A 160 5.58 10.73 10.28
N THR A 161 6.15 9.67 10.87
CA THR A 161 5.65 9.17 12.16
C THR A 161 5.74 10.19 13.27
N THR A 162 6.79 11.01 13.29
CA THR A 162 6.95 12.06 14.31
C THR A 162 5.95 13.20 14.17
N LYS A 163 5.43 13.42 12.96
CA LYS A 163 4.48 14.50 12.67
C LYS A 163 3.02 14.10 12.82
N PHE A 164 2.70 12.83 12.55
CA PHE A 164 1.31 12.36 12.50
C PHE A 164 0.91 11.47 13.67
N MET A 165 1.86 10.96 14.45
CA MET A 165 1.60 9.99 15.49
C MET A 165 1.97 10.52 16.87
N THR A 166 1.16 10.12 17.85
CA THR A 166 1.42 10.42 19.27
C THR A 166 1.73 9.12 20.00
N ASP A 167 2.95 8.99 20.52
CA ASP A 167 3.42 7.83 21.26
C ASP A 167 3.03 6.48 20.63
N PRO A 168 3.45 6.20 19.37
CA PRO A 168 3.00 5.03 18.65
C PRO A 168 3.57 3.73 19.22
N VAL A 169 2.76 2.69 19.19
CA VAL A 169 3.24 1.32 19.43
C VAL A 169 4.07 0.88 18.23
N ARG A 170 5.33 0.50 18.48
CA ARG A 170 6.26 0.07 17.44
C ARG A 170 6.39 -1.44 17.45
N ILE A 171 6.03 -2.07 16.35
CA ILE A 171 6.19 -3.51 16.10
C ILE A 171 7.18 -3.63 14.96
N LEU A 172 8.43 -3.90 15.32
CA LEU A 172 9.55 -3.89 14.39
C LEU A 172 10.13 -5.28 14.22
N VAL A 173 10.66 -5.57 13.05
CA VAL A 173 11.42 -6.79 12.76
C VAL A 173 12.91 -6.52 13.00
N LYS A 174 13.63 -7.48 13.55
CA LYS A 174 15.09 -7.39 13.69
C LYS A 174 15.75 -7.30 12.30
N ARG A 175 16.84 -6.53 12.20
CA ARG A 175 17.55 -6.33 10.92
C ARG A 175 17.98 -7.62 10.24
N ASP A 176 18.31 -8.64 11.02
CA ASP A 176 18.78 -9.93 10.52
C ASP A 176 17.66 -10.83 9.97
N GLU A 177 16.39 -10.45 10.17
CA GLU A 177 15.19 -11.19 9.75
C GLU A 177 14.47 -10.52 8.57
N LEU A 178 15.13 -9.61 7.85
CA LEU A 178 14.52 -8.86 6.72
C LEU A 178 14.32 -9.71 5.46
N THR A 179 14.94 -10.87 5.37
CA THR A 179 14.76 -11.80 4.25
C THR A 179 13.70 -12.84 4.56
N LEU A 180 12.83 -13.13 3.60
CA LEU A 180 11.83 -14.19 3.75
C LEU A 180 12.52 -15.55 3.82
N GLU A 181 12.14 -16.39 4.78
CA GLU A 181 12.54 -17.79 4.82
C GLU A 181 12.17 -18.47 3.49
N GLY A 182 13.12 -19.22 2.92
CA GLY A 182 12.95 -19.92 1.64
C GLY A 182 13.34 -19.10 0.41
N ILE A 183 13.72 -17.83 0.52
CA ILE A 183 14.29 -17.03 -0.57
C ILE A 183 15.80 -16.98 -0.42
N LYS A 184 16.52 -17.59 -1.40
CA LYS A 184 17.96 -17.44 -1.55
C LYS A 184 18.24 -16.27 -2.49
N GLN A 185 18.98 -15.28 -2.01
CA GLN A 185 19.36 -14.10 -2.78
C GLN A 185 20.78 -14.22 -3.27
N PHE A 186 20.97 -13.95 -4.55
CA PHE A 186 22.27 -13.94 -5.20
C PHE A 186 22.42 -12.62 -5.95
N PHE A 187 23.64 -12.18 -6.14
CA PHE A 187 23.94 -11.05 -7.01
C PHE A 187 25.11 -11.40 -7.94
N VAL A 188 25.07 -10.87 -9.15
CA VAL A 188 26.18 -10.92 -10.09
C VAL A 188 26.58 -9.48 -10.39
N ALA A 189 27.80 -9.12 -9.99
CA ALA A 189 28.33 -7.80 -10.27
C ALA A 189 28.81 -7.73 -11.72
N VAL A 190 28.27 -6.79 -12.49
CA VAL A 190 28.67 -6.52 -13.88
C VAL A 190 29.19 -5.08 -13.98
N GLU A 191 30.35 -4.89 -14.57
CA GLU A 191 30.99 -3.57 -14.67
C GLU A 191 30.32 -2.65 -15.69
N LYS A 192 29.67 -3.23 -16.73
CA LYS A 192 29.00 -2.48 -17.80
C LYS A 192 27.56 -2.93 -17.98
N GLU A 193 26.70 -1.95 -18.25
CA GLU A 193 25.26 -2.22 -18.48
C GLU A 193 25.02 -3.18 -19.63
N ASP A 194 25.80 -3.08 -20.70
CA ASP A 194 25.67 -3.91 -21.91
C ASP A 194 25.96 -5.40 -21.63
N TRP A 195 26.73 -5.71 -20.61
CA TRP A 195 27.05 -7.10 -20.24
C TRP A 195 25.95 -7.81 -19.46
N LYS A 196 24.93 -7.10 -19.03
CA LYS A 196 23.81 -7.69 -18.26
C LYS A 196 23.04 -8.73 -19.07
N PHE A 197 22.89 -8.51 -20.37
CA PHE A 197 22.18 -9.44 -21.23
C PHE A 197 22.97 -10.73 -21.42
N ASP A 198 24.25 -10.64 -21.75
CA ASP A 198 25.12 -11.82 -21.89
C ASP A 198 25.19 -12.60 -20.59
N THR A 199 25.31 -11.90 -19.44
CA THR A 199 25.28 -12.54 -18.11
C THR A 199 23.95 -13.24 -17.84
N LEU A 200 22.82 -12.67 -18.28
CA LEU A 200 21.51 -13.34 -18.17
C LEU A 200 21.47 -14.62 -18.99
N CYS A 201 21.99 -14.62 -20.23
CA CYS A 201 22.10 -15.81 -21.07
C CYS A 201 22.96 -16.89 -20.39
N ASP A 202 24.13 -16.52 -19.88
CA ASP A 202 25.03 -17.44 -19.15
C ASP A 202 24.35 -18.05 -17.92
N LEU A 203 23.50 -17.31 -17.20
CA LEU A 203 22.72 -17.84 -16.09
C LEU A 203 21.69 -18.88 -16.54
N TYR A 204 21.02 -18.67 -17.67
CA TYR A 204 20.09 -19.65 -18.22
C TYR A 204 20.81 -20.92 -18.72
N ASP A 205 22.04 -20.79 -19.27
CA ASP A 205 22.82 -21.91 -19.71
C ASP A 205 23.38 -22.75 -18.55
N THR A 206 23.65 -22.10 -17.42
CA THR A 206 24.29 -22.74 -16.27
C THR A 206 23.33 -23.24 -15.20
N LEU A 207 22.14 -22.67 -15.12
CA LEU A 207 21.14 -22.98 -14.09
C LEU A 207 19.92 -23.67 -14.68
N THR A 208 19.40 -24.66 -13.97
CA THR A 208 18.11 -25.27 -14.33
C THR A 208 16.98 -24.38 -13.87
N ILE A 209 16.53 -23.47 -14.76
CA ILE A 209 15.45 -22.52 -14.47
C ILE A 209 14.15 -23.06 -15.06
N THR A 210 13.18 -23.38 -14.21
CA THR A 210 11.88 -23.91 -14.64
C THR A 210 10.85 -22.80 -14.85
N GLN A 211 10.87 -21.77 -14.03
CA GLN A 211 10.03 -20.58 -14.14
C GLN A 211 10.85 -19.37 -13.71
N ALA A 212 10.71 -18.27 -14.44
CA ALA A 212 11.41 -17.02 -14.14
C ALA A 212 10.50 -15.82 -14.32
N VAL A 213 10.74 -14.78 -13.51
CA VAL A 213 10.20 -13.44 -13.70
C VAL A 213 11.38 -12.47 -13.74
N ILE A 214 11.54 -11.77 -14.87
CA ILE A 214 12.64 -10.85 -15.08
C ILE A 214 12.11 -9.42 -14.94
N PHE A 215 12.61 -8.69 -13.95
CA PHE A 215 12.28 -7.29 -13.73
C PHE A 215 13.26 -6.37 -14.45
N CYS A 216 12.74 -5.38 -15.17
CA CYS A 216 13.54 -4.38 -15.87
C CYS A 216 13.19 -2.97 -15.35
N ASN A 217 14.16 -2.04 -15.44
CA ASN A 217 13.98 -0.67 -14.98
C ASN A 217 13.05 0.18 -15.87
N THR A 218 12.80 -0.22 -17.11
CA THR A 218 11.96 0.51 -18.06
C THR A 218 11.09 -0.43 -18.88
N ARG A 219 9.89 0.04 -19.28
CA ARG A 219 9.00 -0.71 -20.21
C ARG A 219 9.70 -1.04 -21.52
N ARG A 220 10.47 -0.11 -22.07
CA ARG A 220 11.22 -0.33 -23.31
C ARG A 220 12.19 -1.51 -23.20
N LYS A 221 12.84 -1.71 -22.03
CA LYS A 221 13.70 -2.88 -21.82
C LYS A 221 12.89 -4.17 -21.70
N VAL A 222 11.69 -4.11 -21.11
CA VAL A 222 10.79 -5.27 -21.07
C VAL A 222 10.39 -5.68 -22.49
N ASP A 223 9.90 -4.73 -23.29
CA ASP A 223 9.48 -4.99 -24.67
C ASP A 223 10.65 -5.59 -25.50
N TRP A 224 11.82 -4.95 -25.43
CA TRP A 224 13.02 -5.44 -26.12
C TRP A 224 13.42 -6.86 -25.69
N LEU A 225 13.41 -7.17 -24.39
CA LEU A 225 13.77 -8.50 -23.90
C LEU A 225 12.73 -9.55 -24.27
N THR A 226 11.45 -9.18 -24.30
CA THR A 226 10.36 -10.06 -24.71
C THR A 226 10.47 -10.40 -26.20
N ASP A 227 10.74 -9.42 -27.06
CA ASP A 227 10.94 -9.65 -28.49
C ASP A 227 12.11 -10.61 -28.75
N LEU A 228 13.21 -10.47 -28.02
CA LEU A 228 14.34 -11.38 -28.12
C LEU A 228 14.00 -12.80 -27.67
N SER A 229 13.19 -12.96 -26.61
CA SER A 229 12.81 -14.29 -26.09
C SER A 229 11.85 -15.05 -27.01
N LEU A 230 11.15 -14.36 -27.91
CA LEU A 230 10.26 -14.95 -28.91
C LEU A 230 11.01 -15.45 -30.18
N ILE A 231 12.29 -15.11 -30.31
CA ILE A 231 13.13 -15.48 -31.46
C ILE A 231 13.90 -16.79 -31.19
N HIS A 232 13.96 -17.23 -29.98
CA HIS A 232 14.58 -18.48 -29.51
C HIS A 232 13.55 -19.39 -28.87
#